data_7d290c8f79126fe62fe3ed39fa80fd8d
#
_entry.id   7d290c8f79126fe62fe3ed39fa80fd8d
#
_cell.length_a   1.000
_cell.length_b   1.000
_cell.length_c   1.000
_cell.angle_alpha   90.00
_cell.angle_beta   90.00
_cell.angle_gamma   90.00
#
_symmetry.space_group_name_H-M   'P 1'
#
loop_
_entity.id
_entity.type
_entity.pdbx_description
1 polymer ?
#
loop_
_entity_poly.entity_id
_entity_poly.type
_entity_poly.pdbx_seq_one_letter_code
_entity_poly.pdbx_strand_id
1 'polypeptide(L)'
;LITARRGLAININRKLGIPTKNLFFLDYPDGKISYNHQETDKLSRLIKNIHPHAIFIPHKGEGWNDHIQAGNIIRRITKEMTDIRLYEYCVWFWYYNTWKIDWKNAQLLNMTKEEHLRKKEAIDKYIYPKAPCGKPWSGGLPNVFIEANYWNKELYFKQK
;
A
#
# COMPACT_ATOMS: atom_id res chain seq x y z
N LEU A 1 -14.05 9.00 -12.89
CA LEU A 1 -13.17 7.85 -12.59
C LEU A 1 -12.69 7.88 -11.14
N ILE A 2 -12.17 9.01 -10.64
CA ILE A 2 -11.67 9.19 -9.25
C ILE A 2 -12.75 8.82 -8.22
N THR A 3 -13.95 9.36 -8.34
CA THR A 3 -15.09 9.07 -7.45
C THR A 3 -15.42 7.58 -7.42
N ALA A 4 -15.43 6.92 -8.57
CA ALA A 4 -15.73 5.50 -8.67
C ALA A 4 -14.60 4.63 -8.05
N ARG A 5 -13.32 4.98 -8.24
CA ARG A 5 -12.18 4.33 -7.57
C ARG A 5 -12.27 4.48 -6.05
N ARG A 6 -12.64 5.66 -5.58
CA ARG A 6 -12.86 5.92 -4.14
C ARG A 6 -13.96 5.05 -3.57
N GLY A 7 -15.10 4.95 -4.26
CA GLY A 7 -16.19 4.06 -3.89
C GLY A 7 -15.77 2.59 -3.82
N LEU A 8 -14.99 2.13 -4.81
CA LEU A 8 -14.42 0.78 -4.81
C LEU A 8 -13.51 0.55 -3.60
N ALA A 9 -12.58 1.48 -3.33
CA ALA A 9 -11.67 1.38 -2.19
C ALA A 9 -12.44 1.32 -0.85
N ILE A 10 -13.45 2.17 -0.65
CA ILE A 10 -14.30 2.16 0.55
C ILE A 10 -14.99 0.79 0.71
N ASN A 11 -15.59 0.28 -0.37
CA ASN A 11 -16.32 -1.00 -0.32
C ASN A 11 -15.40 -2.18 0.01
N ILE A 12 -14.21 -2.22 -0.57
CA ILE A 12 -13.23 -3.29 -0.32
C ILE A 12 -12.74 -3.22 1.12
N ASN A 13 -12.33 -2.04 1.58
CA ASN A 13 -11.80 -1.88 2.93
C ASN A 13 -12.86 -2.22 4.01
N ARG A 14 -14.13 -1.87 3.78
CA ARG A 14 -15.22 -2.29 4.67
C ARG A 14 -15.35 -3.82 4.76
N LYS A 15 -15.22 -4.53 3.64
CA LYS A 15 -15.22 -6.01 3.63
C LYS A 15 -14.02 -6.61 4.36
N LEU A 16 -12.90 -5.91 4.36
CA LEU A 16 -11.71 -6.27 5.13
C LEU A 16 -11.81 -5.88 6.61
N GLY A 17 -12.93 -5.29 7.05
CA GLY A 17 -13.16 -4.89 8.44
C GLY A 17 -12.67 -3.49 8.78
N ILE A 18 -12.24 -2.70 7.81
CA ILE A 18 -11.77 -1.32 8.05
C ILE A 18 -12.95 -0.35 7.91
N PRO A 19 -13.38 0.33 8.97
CA PRO A 19 -14.48 1.28 8.91
C PRO A 19 -14.11 2.52 8.09
N THR A 20 -15.09 3.10 7.40
CA THR A 20 -14.88 4.24 6.49
C THR A 20 -14.23 5.45 7.18
N LYS A 21 -14.51 5.69 8.46
CA LYS A 21 -13.89 6.76 9.25
C LYS A 21 -12.37 6.64 9.39
N ASN A 22 -11.82 5.45 9.15
CA ASN A 22 -10.38 5.17 9.21
C ASN A 22 -9.72 5.21 7.81
N LEU A 23 -10.45 5.61 6.76
CA LEU A 23 -9.93 5.75 5.41
C LEU A 23 -9.69 7.22 5.10
N PHE A 24 -8.44 7.58 4.84
CA PHE A 24 -8.02 8.94 4.53
C PHE A 24 -7.54 9.01 3.07
N PHE A 25 -8.21 9.83 2.26
CA PHE A 25 -7.82 10.08 0.88
C PHE A 25 -7.04 11.38 0.81
N LEU A 26 -5.76 11.30 0.49
CA LEU A 26 -4.85 12.45 0.51
C LEU A 26 -4.88 13.26 -0.79
N ASP A 27 -5.39 12.66 -1.87
CA ASP A 27 -5.57 13.29 -3.19
C ASP A 27 -4.27 13.83 -3.82
N TYR A 28 -3.17 13.15 -3.58
CA TYR A 28 -1.94 13.44 -4.30
C TYR A 28 -2.12 13.19 -5.81
N PRO A 29 -1.51 14.02 -6.66
CA PRO A 29 -1.60 13.82 -8.11
C PRO A 29 -0.91 12.52 -8.53
N ASP A 30 -1.64 11.68 -9.26
CA ASP A 30 -1.17 10.38 -9.78
C ASP A 30 0.02 10.60 -10.75
N GLY A 31 1.07 9.81 -10.58
CA GLY A 31 2.32 9.91 -11.33
C GLY A 31 3.21 11.10 -10.97
N LYS A 32 2.82 11.93 -9.99
CA LYS A 32 3.52 13.16 -9.62
C LYS A 32 3.68 13.35 -8.11
N ILE A 33 3.60 12.27 -7.34
CA ILE A 33 3.83 12.36 -5.89
C ILE A 33 5.25 12.89 -5.65
N SER A 34 5.35 13.98 -4.93
CA SER A 34 6.60 14.62 -4.57
C SER A 34 6.53 15.19 -3.16
N TYR A 35 7.69 15.45 -2.57
CA TYR A 35 7.76 16.14 -1.31
C TYR A 35 7.37 17.61 -1.50
N ASN A 36 6.17 17.94 -1.05
CA ASN A 36 5.67 19.32 -1.04
C ASN A 36 5.18 19.65 0.38
N HIS A 37 5.47 20.85 0.83
CA HIS A 37 5.23 21.24 2.22
C HIS A 37 3.76 21.10 2.65
N GLN A 38 2.81 21.55 1.82
CA GLN A 38 1.39 21.53 2.19
C GLN A 38 0.86 20.09 2.37
N GLU A 39 1.20 19.19 1.44
CA GLU A 39 0.77 17.81 1.47
C GLU A 39 1.46 17.03 2.58
N THR A 40 2.75 17.31 2.79
CA THR A 40 3.53 16.71 3.87
C THR A 40 3.05 17.14 5.23
N ASP A 41 2.69 18.42 5.41
CA ASP A 41 2.14 18.94 6.67
C ASP A 41 0.78 18.34 7.00
N LYS A 42 -0.07 18.15 5.99
CA LYS A 42 -1.36 17.48 6.15
C LYS A 42 -1.17 16.03 6.64
N LEU A 43 -0.26 15.30 6.01
CA LEU A 43 0.05 13.91 6.40
C LEU A 43 0.74 13.85 7.76
N SER A 44 1.65 14.75 8.06
CA SER A 44 2.32 14.86 9.35
C SER A 44 1.32 15.08 10.49
N ARG A 45 0.38 16.03 10.32
CA ARG A 45 -0.70 16.27 11.28
C ARG A 45 -1.57 15.02 11.49
N LEU A 46 -1.92 14.32 10.40
CA LEU A 46 -2.69 13.09 10.48
C LEU A 46 -1.98 12.02 11.31
N ILE A 47 -0.69 11.78 11.05
CA ILE A 47 0.13 10.82 11.80
C ILE A 47 0.22 11.20 13.28
N LYS A 48 0.46 12.47 13.58
CA LYS A 48 0.49 12.98 14.97
C LYS A 48 -0.84 12.80 15.68
N ASN A 49 -1.96 13.03 15.00
CA ASN A 49 -3.29 12.88 15.58
C ASN A 49 -3.68 11.43 15.86
N ILE A 50 -3.29 10.51 14.95
CA ILE A 50 -3.57 9.08 15.09
C ILE A 50 -2.62 8.43 16.10
N HIS A 51 -1.38 8.91 16.17
CA HIS A 51 -0.30 8.37 17.00
C HIS A 51 -0.11 6.84 16.84
N PRO A 52 0.13 6.33 15.63
CA PRO A 52 0.20 4.90 15.39
C PRO A 52 1.49 4.30 15.95
N HIS A 53 1.44 3.09 16.51
CA HIS A 53 2.63 2.35 16.94
C HIS A 53 3.45 1.78 15.76
N ALA A 54 2.80 1.59 14.62
CA ALA A 54 3.44 1.07 13.41
C ALA A 54 2.82 1.69 12.16
N ILE A 55 3.66 1.96 11.16
CA ILE A 55 3.23 2.41 9.83
C ILE A 55 3.81 1.46 8.79
N PHE A 56 2.95 1.00 7.89
CA PHE A 56 3.34 0.21 6.73
C PHE A 56 3.44 1.10 5.51
N ILE A 57 4.57 1.06 4.82
CA ILE A 57 4.88 1.90 3.65
C ILE A 57 5.34 1.05 2.48
N PRO A 58 5.25 1.53 1.23
CA PRO A 58 5.84 0.84 0.10
C PRO A 58 7.36 0.67 0.26
N HIS A 59 7.87 -0.49 -0.16
CA HIS A 59 9.30 -0.80 -0.09
C HIS A 59 10.13 0.21 -0.92
N LYS A 60 11.31 0.56 -0.41
CA LYS A 60 12.23 1.49 -1.10
C LYS A 60 12.68 1.02 -2.50
N GLY A 61 12.61 -0.27 -2.77
CA GLY A 61 12.92 -0.90 -4.05
C GLY A 61 11.72 -1.09 -4.98
N GLU A 62 10.60 -0.40 -4.75
CA GLU A 62 9.40 -0.45 -5.55
C GLU A 62 9.62 -0.02 -6.97
N GLY A 63 9.89 -0.30 -7.99
CA GLY A 63 10.15 0.25 -9.32
C GLY A 63 9.15 1.33 -9.81
N TRP A 64 8.18 1.72 -8.98
CA TRP A 64 7.18 2.75 -9.31
C TRP A 64 7.41 4.01 -8.48
N ASN A 65 7.60 5.16 -9.16
CA ASN A 65 8.01 6.41 -8.51
C ASN A 65 7.07 6.87 -7.39
N ASP A 66 5.77 6.82 -7.60
CA ASP A 66 4.81 7.28 -6.59
C ASP A 66 4.89 6.46 -5.29
N HIS A 67 5.12 5.14 -5.40
CA HIS A 67 5.34 4.28 -4.24
C HIS A 67 6.63 4.66 -3.50
N ILE A 68 7.71 4.89 -4.26
CA ILE A 68 9.00 5.30 -3.69
C ILE A 68 8.86 6.64 -2.96
N GLN A 69 8.21 7.62 -3.59
CA GLN A 69 8.01 8.94 -3.01
C GLN A 69 7.09 8.90 -1.78
N ALA A 70 6.00 8.14 -1.82
CA ALA A 70 5.12 7.95 -0.67
C ALA A 70 5.90 7.38 0.53
N GLY A 71 6.72 6.36 0.33
CA GLY A 71 7.60 5.81 1.35
C GLY A 71 8.61 6.84 1.88
N ASN A 72 9.24 7.61 1.00
CA ASN A 72 10.23 8.64 1.37
C ASN A 72 9.60 9.77 2.21
N ILE A 73 8.39 10.21 1.87
CA ILE A 73 7.67 11.23 2.63
C ILE A 73 7.43 10.75 4.07
N ILE A 74 6.94 9.52 4.25
CA ILE A 74 6.69 8.96 5.59
C ILE A 74 7.99 8.80 6.36
N ARG A 75 9.06 8.25 5.77
CA ARG A 75 10.37 8.14 6.44
C ARG A 75 10.86 9.49 6.93
N ARG A 76 10.67 10.54 6.14
CA ARG A 76 11.07 11.91 6.50
C ARG A 76 10.23 12.49 7.65
N ILE A 77 8.91 12.30 7.61
CA ILE A 77 8.00 12.74 8.67
C ILE A 77 8.32 12.04 9.99
N THR A 78 8.60 10.73 9.94
CA THR A 78 8.77 9.90 11.14
C THR A 78 10.21 9.82 11.63
N LYS A 79 11.15 10.52 11.00
CA LYS A 79 12.59 10.43 11.30
C LYS A 79 12.91 10.65 12.80
N GLU A 80 12.18 11.56 13.44
CA GLU A 80 12.38 11.93 14.85
C GLU A 80 11.32 11.31 15.79
N MET A 81 10.43 10.48 15.24
CA MET A 81 9.38 9.81 16.01
C MET A 81 9.87 8.40 16.39
N THR A 82 10.56 8.29 17.52
CA THR A 82 11.24 7.05 17.96
C THR A 82 10.29 5.95 18.42
N ASP A 83 9.05 6.28 18.72
CA ASP A 83 7.99 5.39 19.16
C ASP A 83 7.20 4.73 18.02
N ILE A 84 7.43 5.16 16.77
CA ILE A 84 6.78 4.61 15.58
C ILE A 84 7.70 3.61 14.87
N ARG A 85 7.23 2.38 14.72
CA ARG A 85 7.89 1.36 13.92
C ARG A 85 7.48 1.46 12.45
N LEU A 86 8.45 1.41 11.53
CA LEU A 86 8.20 1.37 10.10
C LEU A 86 8.40 -0.03 9.55
N TYR A 87 7.44 -0.46 8.75
CA TYR A 87 7.50 -1.70 7.98
C TYR A 87 7.29 -1.39 6.49
N GLU A 88 8.14 -1.93 5.65
CA GLU A 88 7.98 -1.83 4.19
C GLU A 88 7.25 -3.06 3.66
N TYR A 89 6.28 -2.86 2.79
CA TYR A 89 5.58 -3.92 2.06
C TYR A 89 5.88 -3.86 0.56
N CYS A 90 5.75 -5.00 -0.14
CA CYS A 90 6.06 -5.14 -1.55
C CYS A 90 4.80 -5.11 -2.40
N VAL A 91 4.80 -4.28 -3.46
CA VAL A 91 3.79 -4.25 -4.52
C VAL A 91 4.46 -4.50 -5.87
N TRP A 92 5.01 -3.48 -6.51
CA TRP A 92 5.77 -3.61 -7.76
C TRP A 92 7.18 -4.19 -7.58
N PHE A 93 7.66 -4.26 -6.36
CA PHE A 93 8.90 -4.94 -6.01
C PHE A 93 8.94 -6.38 -6.55
N TRP A 94 7.84 -7.09 -6.51
CA TRP A 94 7.69 -8.45 -7.04
C TRP A 94 7.96 -8.56 -8.55
N TYR A 95 7.79 -7.48 -9.28
CA TYR A 95 8.07 -7.44 -10.71
C TYR A 95 9.48 -6.95 -11.02
N TYR A 96 9.96 -5.93 -10.30
CA TYR A 96 11.20 -5.26 -10.64
C TYR A 96 12.44 -5.74 -9.88
N ASN A 97 12.29 -6.22 -8.65
CA ASN A 97 13.43 -6.38 -7.74
C ASN A 97 13.38 -7.65 -6.87
N THR A 98 12.65 -8.69 -7.26
CA THR A 98 12.51 -9.95 -6.48
C THR A 98 13.83 -10.58 -6.07
N TRP A 99 14.88 -10.43 -6.86
CA TRP A 99 16.23 -10.94 -6.56
C TRP A 99 17.00 -10.12 -5.52
N LYS A 100 16.47 -8.97 -5.10
CA LYS A 100 17.09 -8.07 -4.12
C LYS A 100 16.48 -8.19 -2.71
N ILE A 101 15.86 -9.31 -2.39
CA ILE A 101 15.23 -9.49 -1.08
C ILE A 101 16.29 -9.51 0.02
N ASP A 102 16.18 -8.59 0.95
CA ASP A 102 16.98 -8.56 2.18
C ASP A 102 16.37 -9.51 3.22
N TRP A 103 16.68 -10.79 3.10
CA TRP A 103 16.15 -11.83 3.99
C TRP A 103 16.51 -11.62 5.47
N LYS A 104 17.55 -10.87 5.76
CA LYS A 104 17.97 -10.57 7.15
C LYS A 104 16.95 -9.73 7.89
N ASN A 105 16.30 -8.79 7.18
CA ASN A 105 15.29 -7.89 7.73
C ASN A 105 13.86 -8.27 7.33
N ALA A 106 13.70 -9.39 6.62
CA ALA A 106 12.42 -9.88 6.15
C ALA A 106 11.61 -10.52 7.28
N GLN A 107 10.34 -10.23 7.30
CA GLN A 107 9.35 -10.83 8.19
C GLN A 107 8.18 -11.38 7.37
N LEU A 108 7.88 -12.65 7.56
CA LEU A 108 6.75 -13.31 6.90
C LEU A 108 5.57 -13.39 7.87
N LEU A 109 4.45 -12.83 7.46
CA LEU A 109 3.16 -13.03 8.09
C LEU A 109 2.43 -14.17 7.37
N ASN A 110 2.17 -15.27 8.06
CA ASN A 110 1.34 -16.35 7.56
C ASN A 110 -0.13 -16.02 7.77
N MET A 111 -0.93 -16.12 6.71
CA MET A 111 -2.37 -15.93 6.80
C MET A 111 -3.09 -17.25 7.11
N THR A 112 -4.16 -17.15 7.85
CA THR A 112 -5.18 -18.21 7.94
C THR A 112 -5.84 -18.40 6.57
N LYS A 113 -6.55 -19.50 6.37
CA LYS A 113 -7.32 -19.74 5.15
C LYS A 113 -8.35 -18.63 4.90
N GLU A 114 -8.99 -18.15 5.96
CA GLU A 114 -10.01 -17.10 5.87
C GLU A 114 -9.40 -15.75 5.48
N GLU A 115 -8.29 -15.36 6.10
CA GLU A 115 -7.57 -14.12 5.75
C GLU A 115 -7.07 -14.14 4.30
N HIS A 116 -6.51 -15.28 3.87
CA HIS A 116 -6.07 -15.46 2.49
C HIS A 116 -7.24 -15.36 1.49
N LEU A 117 -8.39 -15.96 1.79
CA LEU A 117 -9.59 -15.85 0.97
C LEU A 117 -10.07 -14.41 0.86
N ARG A 118 -10.17 -13.70 1.97
CA ARG A 118 -10.53 -12.27 2.00
C ARG A 118 -9.57 -11.41 1.18
N LYS A 119 -8.26 -11.67 1.28
CA LYS A 119 -7.25 -10.99 0.47
C LYS A 119 -7.50 -11.22 -1.02
N LYS A 120 -7.68 -12.49 -1.44
CA LYS A 120 -7.95 -12.83 -2.84
C LYS A 120 -9.21 -12.12 -3.36
N GLU A 121 -10.31 -12.19 -2.62
CA GLU A 121 -11.54 -11.49 -2.98
C GLU A 121 -11.37 -9.98 -3.13
N ALA A 122 -10.53 -9.37 -2.27
CA ALA A 122 -10.21 -7.96 -2.36
C ALA A 122 -9.43 -7.63 -3.63
N ILE A 123 -8.41 -8.44 -3.96
CA ILE A 123 -7.61 -8.29 -5.19
C ILE A 123 -8.49 -8.47 -6.43
N ASP A 124 -9.34 -9.50 -6.45
CA ASP A 124 -10.24 -9.81 -7.56
C ASP A 124 -11.17 -8.65 -7.91
N LYS A 125 -11.59 -7.84 -6.91
CA LYS A 125 -12.40 -6.64 -7.13
C LYS A 125 -11.67 -5.54 -7.92
N TYR A 126 -10.35 -5.52 -7.93
CA TYR A 126 -9.57 -4.60 -8.74
C TYR A 126 -9.23 -5.16 -10.12
N ILE A 127 -9.14 -6.49 -10.25
CA ILE A 127 -8.63 -7.15 -11.47
C ILE A 127 -9.76 -7.46 -12.44
N TYR A 128 -10.83 -8.12 -11.99
CA TYR A 128 -11.84 -8.67 -12.89
C TYR A 128 -12.94 -7.68 -13.30
N PRO A 129 -13.53 -6.87 -12.40
CA PRO A 129 -14.56 -5.93 -12.82
C PRO A 129 -13.98 -4.82 -13.70
N LYS A 130 -14.72 -4.45 -14.73
CA LYS A 130 -14.37 -3.31 -15.56
C LYS A 130 -14.78 -2.00 -14.89
N ALA A 131 -13.87 -1.02 -14.92
CA ALA A 131 -14.19 0.36 -14.61
C ALA A 131 -15.17 0.94 -15.64
N PRO A 132 -15.81 2.09 -15.38
CA PRO A 132 -16.71 2.74 -16.34
C PRO A 132 -16.08 3.02 -17.72
N CYS A 133 -14.75 3.08 -17.79
CA CYS A 133 -14.01 3.22 -19.05
C CYS A 133 -13.78 1.90 -19.81
N GLY A 134 -14.34 0.77 -19.35
CA GLY A 134 -14.23 -0.54 -19.98
C GLY A 134 -12.92 -1.30 -19.71
N LYS A 135 -11.97 -0.74 -18.96
CA LYS A 135 -10.70 -1.36 -18.57
C LYS A 135 -10.77 -1.89 -17.13
N PRO A 136 -9.93 -2.89 -16.74
CA PRO A 136 -9.81 -3.27 -15.33
C PRO A 136 -9.45 -2.07 -14.45
N TRP A 137 -9.90 -2.06 -13.21
CA TRP A 137 -9.57 -1.00 -12.24
C TRP A 137 -8.07 -0.87 -11.98
N SER A 138 -7.37 -1.99 -12.01
CA SER A 138 -5.92 -2.08 -11.86
C SER A 138 -5.12 -1.65 -13.10
N GLY A 139 -5.78 -1.46 -14.26
CA GLY A 139 -5.08 -1.42 -15.54
C GLY A 139 -4.58 -2.79 -15.98
N GLY A 140 -3.61 -2.85 -16.89
CA GLY A 140 -2.96 -4.10 -17.31
C GLY A 140 -1.83 -4.45 -16.33
N LEU A 141 -2.03 -5.46 -15.49
CA LEU A 141 -1.01 -5.97 -14.58
C LEU A 141 -0.37 -7.24 -15.16
N PRO A 142 0.96 -7.42 -15.05
CA PRO A 142 1.62 -8.67 -15.43
C PRO A 142 1.10 -9.86 -14.59
N ASN A 143 0.95 -11.05 -15.20
CA ASN A 143 0.48 -12.24 -14.49
C ASN A 143 1.35 -12.58 -13.27
N VAL A 144 2.68 -12.49 -13.41
CA VAL A 144 3.61 -12.75 -12.30
C VAL A 144 3.35 -11.85 -11.10
N PHE A 145 2.96 -10.60 -11.34
CA PHE A 145 2.58 -9.67 -10.28
C PHE A 145 1.30 -10.11 -9.58
N ILE A 146 0.29 -10.54 -10.35
CA ILE A 146 -0.98 -11.02 -9.79
C ILE A 146 -0.76 -12.28 -8.96
N GLU A 147 0.00 -13.24 -9.47
CA GLU A 147 0.33 -14.50 -8.79
C GLU A 147 1.09 -14.26 -7.48
N ALA A 148 2.08 -13.37 -7.50
CA ALA A 148 2.82 -13.00 -6.29
C ALA A 148 1.91 -12.39 -5.22
N ASN A 149 0.95 -11.55 -5.63
CA ASN A 149 0.00 -10.95 -4.69
C ASN A 149 -1.09 -11.93 -4.20
N TYR A 150 -1.30 -13.06 -4.89
CA TYR A 150 -2.18 -14.14 -4.43
C TYR A 150 -1.52 -15.09 -3.42
N TRP A 151 -0.27 -14.86 -3.08
CA TRP A 151 0.42 -15.66 -2.07
C TRP A 151 -0.31 -15.62 -0.72
N ASN A 152 -0.29 -16.75 0.01
CA ASN A 152 -0.93 -16.90 1.32
C ASN A 152 -0.10 -16.34 2.49
N LYS A 153 0.90 -15.53 2.17
CA LYS A 153 1.77 -14.83 3.13
C LYS A 153 1.90 -13.38 2.73
N GLU A 154 2.31 -12.55 3.67
CA GLU A 154 2.78 -11.20 3.41
C GLU A 154 4.24 -11.07 3.81
N LEU A 155 5.02 -10.40 2.98
CA LEU A 155 6.42 -10.11 3.24
C LEU A 155 6.57 -8.65 3.64
N TYR A 156 7.15 -8.44 4.80
CA TYR A 156 7.47 -7.12 5.32
C TYR A 156 8.95 -7.00 5.64
N PHE A 157 9.49 -5.78 5.53
CA PHE A 157 10.85 -5.48 5.95
C PHE A 157 10.79 -4.45 7.08
N LYS A 158 11.26 -4.83 8.26
CA LYS A 158 11.37 -3.92 9.39
C LYS A 158 12.47 -2.91 9.09
N GLN A 159 12.13 -1.63 9.13
CA GLN A 159 13.11 -0.55 9.14
C GLN A 159 13.68 -0.40 10.54
N LYS A 160 14.94 0.02 10.63
CA LYS A 160 15.61 0.27 11.92
C LYS A 160 14.90 1.38 12.69
#